data_856d32a75103cf9933c623b05269d335
#
_entry.id   856d32a75103cf9933c623b05269d335
#
_cell.length_a   1.000
_cell.length_b   1.000
_cell.length_c   1.000
_cell.angle_alpha   90.00
_cell.angle_beta   90.00
_cell.angle_gamma   90.00
#
_symmetry.space_group_name_H-M   'P 1'
#
loop_
_entity.id
_entity.type
_entity.pdbx_description
1 polymer ?
#
loop_
_entity_poly.entity_id
_entity_poly.type
_entity_poly.pdbx_seq_one_letter_code
_entity_poly.pdbx_strand_id
1 'polypeptide(L)'
;MERYMAHLLKGAEYRTRQFMGSQVKNPASLQYGGIKGDIWEAKPTIYALASALAVYFHEDSCFYKSKELYQAVDLALDFIARTQREDGSFDYPSCNFKSAADTSFCFKRLIAAYRLLVKYGNPADEAIRVLKEKYLTIMHKALDAIREGGFHTPNHRWGIAAALLQGSNLFAAEKEFAAGLKNRAEQYLAEGIDGDEDGEYAERSTGNYNAVVNNA
;
A
#
# COMPACT_ATOMS: atom_id res chain seq x y z
N MET A 1 26.08 1.17 -11.12
CA MET A 1 24.94 0.54 -10.44
C MET A 1 25.08 0.59 -8.92
N GLU A 2 26.22 0.15 -8.34
CA GLU A 2 26.48 0.16 -6.88
C GLU A 2 26.26 1.53 -6.22
N ARG A 3 26.77 2.60 -6.82
CA ARG A 3 26.62 3.98 -6.32
C ARG A 3 25.14 4.42 -6.24
N TYR A 4 24.33 4.00 -7.19
CA TYR A 4 22.90 4.27 -7.23
C TYR A 4 22.17 3.47 -6.15
N MET A 5 22.48 2.19 -6.00
CA MET A 5 21.89 1.35 -4.94
C MET A 5 22.22 1.86 -3.53
N ALA A 6 23.47 2.27 -3.29
CA ALA A 6 23.87 2.88 -2.02
C ALA A 6 23.09 4.17 -1.72
N HIS A 7 22.79 4.98 -2.74
CA HIS A 7 21.98 6.18 -2.58
C HIS A 7 20.52 5.84 -2.24
N LEU A 8 19.93 4.86 -2.93
CA LEU A 8 18.57 4.39 -2.64
C LEU A 8 18.46 3.82 -1.22
N LEU A 9 19.46 3.04 -0.80
CA LEU A 9 19.50 2.46 0.55
C LEU A 9 19.50 3.55 1.63
N LYS A 10 20.38 4.56 1.50
CA LYS A 10 20.42 5.70 2.41
C LYS A 10 19.06 6.45 2.48
N GLY A 11 18.42 6.65 1.34
CA GLY A 11 17.10 7.26 1.28
C GLY A 11 16.01 6.42 1.97
N ALA A 12 16.07 5.09 1.81
CA ALA A 12 15.14 4.17 2.48
C ALA A 12 15.40 4.13 3.99
N GLU A 13 16.65 4.11 4.43
CA GLU A 13 17.01 4.20 5.85
C GLU A 13 16.55 5.50 6.50
N TYR A 14 16.71 6.63 5.81
CA TYR A 14 16.22 7.92 6.28
C TYR A 14 14.70 7.88 6.51
N ARG A 15 13.93 7.42 5.52
CA ARG A 15 12.47 7.28 5.65
C ARG A 15 12.07 6.33 6.77
N THR A 16 12.82 5.26 6.97
CA THR A 16 12.59 4.30 8.06
C THR A 16 12.84 4.92 9.42
N ARG A 17 13.90 5.72 9.60
CA ARG A 17 14.13 6.50 10.83
C ARG A 17 13.00 7.47 11.11
N GLN A 18 12.51 8.18 10.09
CA GLN A 18 11.36 9.08 10.22
C GLN A 18 10.10 8.32 10.65
N PHE A 19 9.82 7.18 10.04
CA PHE A 19 8.71 6.29 10.42
C PHE A 19 8.81 5.88 11.90
N MET A 20 9.92 5.29 12.32
CA MET A 20 10.10 4.80 13.69
C MET A 20 10.07 5.95 14.72
N GLY A 21 10.61 7.12 14.36
CA GLY A 21 10.64 8.30 15.23
C GLY A 21 9.30 9.00 15.38
N SER A 22 8.43 8.89 14.36
CA SER A 22 7.08 9.48 14.38
C SER A 22 5.98 8.49 14.77
N GLN A 23 6.30 7.22 14.94
CA GLN A 23 5.32 6.20 15.35
C GLN A 23 4.80 6.46 16.77
N VAL A 24 3.48 6.49 16.92
CA VAL A 24 2.84 6.67 18.22
C VAL A 24 2.95 5.39 19.05
N LYS A 25 3.64 5.47 20.19
CA LYS A 25 3.90 4.33 21.09
C LYS A 25 3.03 4.32 22.34
N ASN A 26 2.14 5.29 22.53
CA ASN A 26 1.21 5.33 23.65
C ASN A 26 -0.02 4.44 23.35
N PRO A 27 -0.23 3.33 24.09
CA PRO A 27 -1.35 2.43 23.85
C PRO A 27 -2.74 3.07 24.07
N ALA A 28 -2.82 4.14 24.85
CA ALA A 28 -4.06 4.87 25.08
C ALA A 28 -4.45 5.80 23.93
N SER A 29 -3.55 6.00 22.95
CA SER A 29 -3.82 6.84 21.78
C SER A 29 -4.60 6.08 20.71
N LEU A 30 -5.57 6.73 20.07
CA LEU A 30 -6.23 6.19 18.88
C LEU A 30 -5.22 5.92 17.74
N GLN A 31 -4.15 6.72 17.69
CA GLN A 31 -3.07 6.57 16.69
C GLN A 31 -2.00 5.55 17.06
N TYR A 32 -2.18 4.78 18.15
CA TYR A 32 -1.19 3.79 18.59
C TYR A 32 -0.76 2.87 17.45
N GLY A 33 0.53 2.85 17.15
CA GLY A 33 1.12 2.09 16.04
C GLY A 33 1.22 2.82 14.72
N GLY A 34 0.44 3.89 14.54
CA GLY A 34 0.49 4.74 13.34
C GLY A 34 1.52 5.85 13.42
N ILE A 35 1.78 6.51 12.30
CA ILE A 35 2.55 7.74 12.24
C ILE A 35 1.71 8.86 12.88
N LYS A 36 2.34 9.63 13.79
CA LYS A 36 1.73 10.79 14.41
C LYS A 36 1.32 11.83 13.35
N GLY A 37 0.07 12.23 13.38
CA GLY A 37 -0.49 13.26 12.50
C GLY A 37 -1.66 13.98 13.15
N ASP A 38 -2.09 15.07 12.52
CA ASP A 38 -3.26 15.84 12.97
C ASP A 38 -4.57 15.13 12.63
N ILE A 39 -4.51 14.20 11.68
CA ILE A 39 -5.65 13.44 11.18
C ILE A 39 -5.43 11.96 11.48
N TRP A 40 -6.49 11.26 11.90
CA TRP A 40 -6.47 9.82 12.09
C TRP A 40 -6.69 9.11 10.76
N GLU A 41 -5.60 8.65 10.13
CA GLU A 41 -5.62 7.96 8.84
C GLU A 41 -4.51 6.90 8.72
N ALA A 42 -4.74 5.86 7.92
CA ALA A 42 -3.77 4.78 7.71
C ALA A 42 -2.71 5.11 6.65
N LYS A 43 -3.03 5.96 5.68
CA LYS A 43 -2.24 6.19 4.46
C LYS A 43 -0.76 6.53 4.69
N PRO A 44 -0.38 7.49 5.57
CA PRO A 44 1.04 7.78 5.84
C PRO A 44 1.80 6.57 6.38
N THR A 45 1.16 5.80 7.27
CA THR A 45 1.75 4.60 7.87
C THR A 45 1.95 3.51 6.81
N ILE A 46 0.96 3.25 5.96
CA ILE A 46 1.06 2.29 4.85
C ILE A 46 2.22 2.64 3.91
N TYR A 47 2.39 3.92 3.59
CA TYR A 47 3.42 4.39 2.65
C TYR A 47 4.85 4.22 3.16
N ALA A 48 5.05 4.12 4.48
CA ALA A 48 6.36 3.89 5.08
C ALA A 48 6.81 2.42 5.00
N LEU A 49 5.87 1.46 4.95
CA LEU A 49 6.16 0.04 5.16
C LEU A 49 7.08 -0.58 4.10
N ALA A 50 6.94 -0.19 2.82
CA ALA A 50 7.80 -0.74 1.76
C ALA A 50 9.27 -0.34 1.96
N SER A 51 9.56 0.90 2.36
CA SER A 51 10.92 1.35 2.70
C SER A 51 11.45 0.63 3.93
N ALA A 52 10.61 0.46 4.97
CA ALA A 52 10.96 -0.24 6.20
C ALA A 52 11.35 -1.70 5.95
N LEU A 53 10.56 -2.43 5.16
CA LEU A 53 10.88 -3.82 4.82
C LEU A 53 12.05 -3.94 3.86
N ALA A 54 12.26 -2.98 2.95
CA ALA A 54 13.42 -2.98 2.08
C ALA A 54 14.73 -2.93 2.88
N VAL A 55 14.83 -2.02 3.86
CA VAL A 55 16.02 -1.93 4.72
C VAL A 55 16.12 -3.07 5.72
N TYR A 56 14.99 -3.65 6.15
CA TYR A 56 14.99 -4.83 7.02
C TYR A 56 15.65 -6.05 6.36
N PHE A 57 15.50 -6.21 5.05
CA PHE A 57 16.05 -7.35 4.31
C PHE A 57 17.39 -7.06 3.62
N HIS A 58 17.85 -5.81 3.57
CA HIS A 58 19.10 -5.46 2.89
C HIS A 58 20.28 -5.61 3.84
N GLU A 59 21.26 -6.46 3.48
CA GLU A 59 22.40 -6.82 4.33
C GLU A 59 23.28 -5.63 4.72
N ASP A 60 23.44 -4.66 3.82
CA ASP A 60 24.23 -3.44 4.06
C ASP A 60 23.46 -2.37 4.86
N SER A 61 22.20 -2.62 5.23
CA SER A 61 21.41 -1.67 6.01
C SER A 61 21.73 -1.75 7.49
N CYS A 62 21.78 -0.58 8.16
CA CYS A 62 21.84 -0.53 9.63
C CYS A 62 20.57 -1.09 10.30
N PHE A 63 19.51 -1.35 9.53
CA PHE A 63 18.27 -1.99 9.99
C PHE A 63 18.15 -3.46 9.61
N TYR A 64 19.20 -4.06 9.05
CA TYR A 64 19.17 -5.46 8.64
C TYR A 64 18.75 -6.37 9.79
N LYS A 65 17.62 -7.06 9.63
CA LYS A 65 16.99 -7.95 10.63
C LYS A 65 16.82 -7.32 12.02
N SER A 66 16.65 -6.00 12.10
CA SER A 66 16.43 -5.28 13.36
C SER A 66 15.13 -5.71 14.03
N LYS A 67 15.23 -6.17 15.27
CA LYS A 67 14.07 -6.54 16.09
C LYS A 67 13.16 -5.34 16.35
N GLU A 68 13.72 -4.17 16.56
CA GLU A 68 12.99 -2.93 16.80
C GLU A 68 12.20 -2.52 15.57
N LEU A 69 12.79 -2.66 14.38
CA LEU A 69 12.08 -2.36 13.13
C LEU A 69 10.97 -3.36 12.87
N TYR A 70 11.22 -4.66 13.11
CA TYR A 70 10.17 -5.68 13.03
C TYR A 70 8.97 -5.31 13.91
N GLN A 71 9.22 -4.99 15.20
CA GLN A 71 8.17 -4.60 16.14
C GLN A 71 7.42 -3.34 15.70
N ALA A 72 8.11 -2.37 15.12
CA ALA A 72 7.49 -1.17 14.59
C ALA A 72 6.58 -1.48 13.38
N VAL A 73 7.00 -2.37 12.48
CA VAL A 73 6.19 -2.82 11.32
C VAL A 73 4.97 -3.62 11.79
N ASP A 74 5.15 -4.53 12.74
CA ASP A 74 4.07 -5.35 13.29
C ASP A 74 2.99 -4.49 13.94
N LEU A 75 3.39 -3.55 14.79
CA LEU A 75 2.51 -2.58 15.44
C LEU A 75 1.81 -1.66 14.42
N ALA A 76 2.50 -1.28 13.35
CA ALA A 76 1.92 -0.48 12.27
C ALA A 76 0.81 -1.25 11.52
N LEU A 77 0.98 -2.55 11.29
CA LEU A 77 -0.05 -3.39 10.67
C LEU A 77 -1.29 -3.51 11.57
N ASP A 78 -1.11 -3.62 12.89
CA ASP A 78 -2.23 -3.61 13.82
C ASP A 78 -2.99 -2.27 13.79
N PHE A 79 -2.28 -1.15 13.71
CA PHE A 79 -2.91 0.15 13.53
C PHE A 79 -3.68 0.23 12.21
N ILE A 80 -3.09 -0.21 11.10
CA ILE A 80 -3.73 -0.20 9.78
C ILE A 80 -5.00 -1.04 9.80
N ALA A 81 -4.97 -2.24 10.39
CA ALA A 81 -6.13 -3.11 10.52
C ALA A 81 -7.26 -2.47 11.34
N ARG A 82 -6.93 -1.75 12.44
CA ARG A 82 -7.94 -1.02 13.24
C ARG A 82 -8.51 0.21 12.55
N THR A 83 -7.77 0.81 11.64
CA THR A 83 -8.17 2.00 10.88
C THR A 83 -9.01 1.65 9.65
N GLN A 84 -8.87 0.41 9.17
CA GLN A 84 -9.64 -0.11 8.05
C GLN A 84 -11.12 -0.23 8.43
N ARG A 85 -12.00 0.30 7.60
CA ARG A 85 -13.45 0.22 7.80
C ARG A 85 -13.97 -1.21 7.70
N GLU A 86 -15.21 -1.44 8.14
CA GLU A 86 -15.86 -2.76 8.06
C GLU A 86 -15.99 -3.26 6.62
N ASP A 87 -16.27 -2.35 5.68
CA ASP A 87 -16.32 -2.64 4.24
C ASP A 87 -14.95 -2.86 3.60
N GLY A 88 -13.86 -2.73 4.36
CA GLY A 88 -12.49 -2.91 3.89
C GLY A 88 -11.82 -1.66 3.32
N SER A 89 -12.55 -0.56 3.19
CA SER A 89 -12.01 0.70 2.65
C SER A 89 -11.12 1.44 3.65
N PHE A 90 -10.29 2.34 3.11
CA PHE A 90 -9.59 3.37 3.86
C PHE A 90 -10.16 4.75 3.55
N ASP A 91 -10.19 5.58 4.58
CA ASP A 91 -10.55 6.98 4.43
C ASP A 91 -9.32 7.82 4.04
N TYR A 92 -9.61 8.89 3.31
CA TYR A 92 -8.73 10.03 3.16
C TYR A 92 -9.48 11.25 3.72
N PRO A 93 -9.47 11.46 5.04
CA PRO A 93 -10.43 12.33 5.75
C PRO A 93 -10.42 13.79 5.31
N SER A 94 -9.33 14.27 4.72
CA SER A 94 -9.26 15.62 4.14
C SER A 94 -10.04 15.79 2.83
N CYS A 95 -10.39 14.68 2.16
CA CYS A 95 -11.02 14.69 0.83
C CYS A 95 -12.19 13.74 0.70
N ASN A 96 -12.07 12.49 1.22
CA ASN A 96 -13.00 11.42 0.85
C ASN A 96 -13.08 10.32 1.90
N PHE A 97 -14.30 9.84 2.19
CA PHE A 97 -14.56 8.70 3.05
C PHE A 97 -14.95 7.48 2.21
N LYS A 98 -14.65 6.27 2.68
CA LYS A 98 -14.91 5.00 1.95
C LYS A 98 -14.39 5.04 0.52
N SER A 99 -13.19 5.59 0.35
CA SER A 99 -12.62 5.85 -0.96
C SER A 99 -12.01 4.58 -1.58
N ALA A 100 -12.63 4.04 -2.61
CA ALA A 100 -12.06 2.95 -3.38
C ALA A 100 -10.72 3.34 -4.04
N ALA A 101 -10.63 4.57 -4.54
CA ALA A 101 -9.41 5.10 -5.16
C ALA A 101 -8.25 5.18 -4.16
N ASP A 102 -8.45 5.83 -3.00
CA ASP A 102 -7.41 5.91 -1.97
C ASP A 102 -7.06 4.53 -1.39
N THR A 103 -8.06 3.66 -1.24
CA THR A 103 -7.85 2.26 -0.85
C THR A 103 -7.00 1.52 -1.87
N SER A 104 -7.20 1.76 -3.18
CA SER A 104 -6.37 1.17 -4.24
C SER A 104 -4.92 1.65 -4.19
N PHE A 105 -4.69 2.93 -3.91
CA PHE A 105 -3.35 3.48 -3.73
C PHE A 105 -2.65 2.91 -2.48
N CYS A 106 -3.39 2.71 -1.39
CA CYS A 106 -2.92 2.01 -0.20
C CYS A 106 -2.58 0.55 -0.53
N PHE A 107 -3.45 -0.16 -1.25
CA PHE A 107 -3.22 -1.54 -1.66
C PHE A 107 -1.94 -1.70 -2.49
N LYS A 108 -1.67 -0.80 -3.45
CA LYS A 108 -0.43 -0.80 -4.25
C LYS A 108 0.84 -0.71 -3.36
N ARG A 109 0.78 0.00 -2.25
CA ARG A 109 1.89 0.10 -1.29
C ARG A 109 1.99 -1.14 -0.40
N LEU A 110 0.87 -1.66 0.06
CA LEU A 110 0.82 -2.89 0.86
C LEU A 110 1.36 -4.08 0.07
N ILE A 111 0.93 -4.28 -1.17
CA ILE A 111 1.41 -5.40 -1.99
C ILE A 111 2.90 -5.28 -2.35
N ALA A 112 3.43 -4.06 -2.52
CA ALA A 112 4.86 -3.85 -2.72
C ALA A 112 5.67 -4.28 -1.49
N ALA A 113 5.21 -3.90 -0.29
CA ALA A 113 5.80 -4.32 0.98
C ALA A 113 5.68 -5.84 1.20
N TYR A 114 4.51 -6.42 0.93
CA TYR A 114 4.27 -7.85 1.03
C TYR A 114 5.18 -8.68 0.10
N ARG A 115 5.42 -8.22 -1.12
CA ARG A 115 6.34 -8.89 -2.05
C ARG A 115 7.77 -8.98 -1.52
N LEU A 116 8.23 -8.02 -0.71
CA LEU A 116 9.52 -8.12 -0.03
C LEU A 116 9.53 -9.26 1.01
N LEU A 117 8.44 -9.40 1.79
CA LEU A 117 8.28 -10.52 2.73
C LEU A 117 8.26 -11.88 2.02
N VAL A 118 7.61 -11.96 0.86
CA VAL A 118 7.55 -13.21 0.07
C VAL A 118 8.92 -13.55 -0.49
N LYS A 119 9.61 -12.56 -1.05
CA LYS A 119 10.87 -12.76 -1.77
C LYS A 119 12.06 -13.03 -0.85
N TYR A 120 12.14 -12.33 0.27
CA TYR A 120 13.33 -12.31 1.13
C TYR A 120 13.09 -12.90 2.53
N GLY A 121 11.84 -13.06 2.94
CA GLY A 121 11.50 -13.62 4.25
C GLY A 121 11.65 -15.14 4.28
N ASN A 122 12.28 -15.66 5.32
CA ASN A 122 12.33 -17.10 5.54
C ASN A 122 10.92 -17.63 5.90
N PRO A 123 10.35 -18.55 5.11
CA PRO A 123 9.01 -19.07 5.37
C PRO A 123 8.91 -19.90 6.68
N ALA A 124 10.02 -20.39 7.21
CA ALA A 124 10.05 -21.09 8.49
C ALA A 124 10.09 -20.15 9.70
N ASP A 125 10.33 -18.85 9.49
CA ASP A 125 10.34 -17.84 10.54
C ASP A 125 8.91 -17.44 10.92
N GLU A 126 8.52 -17.73 12.16
CA GLU A 126 7.20 -17.41 12.71
C GLU A 126 6.87 -15.93 12.60
N ALA A 127 7.85 -15.06 12.88
CA ALA A 127 7.65 -13.62 12.78
C ALA A 127 7.30 -13.19 11.36
N ILE A 128 7.96 -13.77 10.35
CA ILE A 128 7.64 -13.50 8.93
C ILE A 128 6.26 -14.02 8.56
N ARG A 129 5.85 -15.18 9.08
CA ARG A 129 4.50 -15.73 8.84
C ARG A 129 3.43 -14.83 9.40
N VAL A 130 3.59 -14.37 10.65
CA VAL A 130 2.64 -13.43 11.29
C VAL A 130 2.47 -12.15 10.47
N LEU A 131 3.57 -11.52 10.02
CA LEU A 131 3.47 -10.34 9.16
C LEU A 131 2.73 -10.64 7.85
N LYS A 132 3.03 -11.76 7.18
CA LYS A 132 2.35 -12.15 5.93
C LYS A 132 0.84 -12.31 6.14
N GLU A 133 0.40 -12.94 7.19
CA GLU A 133 -1.01 -13.13 7.52
C GLU A 133 -1.73 -11.79 7.74
N LYS A 134 -1.12 -10.87 8.50
CA LYS A 134 -1.65 -9.52 8.69
C LYS A 134 -1.80 -8.77 7.36
N TYR A 135 -0.77 -8.80 6.52
CA TYR A 135 -0.84 -8.18 5.18
C TYR A 135 -1.96 -8.79 4.32
N LEU A 136 -2.06 -10.12 4.25
CA LEU A 136 -3.10 -10.78 3.46
C LEU A 136 -4.50 -10.43 3.95
N THR A 137 -4.73 -10.43 5.26
CA THR A 137 -6.03 -10.07 5.85
C THR A 137 -6.45 -8.64 5.49
N ILE A 138 -5.53 -7.68 5.63
CA ILE A 138 -5.78 -6.27 5.30
C ILE A 138 -6.05 -6.12 3.79
N MET A 139 -5.24 -6.74 2.96
CA MET A 139 -5.34 -6.64 1.51
C MET A 139 -6.59 -7.32 0.95
N HIS A 140 -6.99 -8.47 1.51
CA HIS A 140 -8.21 -9.16 1.09
C HIS A 140 -9.44 -8.27 1.32
N LYS A 141 -9.60 -7.73 2.53
CA LYS A 141 -10.69 -6.78 2.83
C LYS A 141 -10.66 -5.54 1.93
N ALA A 142 -9.47 -4.97 1.69
CA ALA A 142 -9.33 -3.81 0.83
C ALA A 142 -9.82 -4.08 -0.60
N LEU A 143 -9.60 -5.28 -1.13
CA LEU A 143 -10.02 -5.66 -2.47
C LEU A 143 -11.55 -5.73 -2.63
N ASP A 144 -12.29 -6.11 -1.60
CA ASP A 144 -13.76 -6.06 -1.62
C ASP A 144 -14.25 -4.61 -1.77
N ALA A 145 -13.72 -3.69 -0.97
CA ALA A 145 -14.06 -2.27 -1.07
C ALA A 145 -13.67 -1.66 -2.43
N ILE A 146 -12.50 -2.04 -2.97
CA ILE A 146 -12.02 -1.56 -4.28
C ILE A 146 -12.93 -2.09 -5.40
N ARG A 147 -13.38 -3.35 -5.33
CA ARG A 147 -14.26 -3.97 -6.31
C ARG A 147 -15.63 -3.31 -6.38
N GLU A 148 -16.22 -2.99 -5.21
CA GLU A 148 -17.56 -2.42 -5.11
C GLU A 148 -17.58 -0.89 -5.28
N GLY A 149 -16.45 -0.22 -5.11
CA GLY A 149 -16.36 1.23 -5.18
C GLY A 149 -16.26 1.80 -6.59
N GLY A 150 -16.36 3.10 -6.67
CA GLY A 150 -16.24 3.89 -7.88
C GLY A 150 -15.02 4.81 -7.90
N PHE A 151 -14.94 5.66 -8.93
CA PHE A 151 -13.86 6.64 -9.09
C PHE A 151 -14.41 8.01 -9.49
N HIS A 152 -13.60 9.06 -9.28
CA HIS A 152 -13.94 10.44 -9.59
C HIS A 152 -13.17 10.98 -10.81
N THR A 153 -11.96 10.45 -11.03
CA THR A 153 -11.04 10.94 -12.05
C THR A 153 -10.38 9.76 -12.79
N PRO A 154 -9.93 9.94 -14.02
CA PRO A 154 -9.34 8.87 -14.83
C PRO A 154 -8.18 8.12 -14.15
N ASN A 155 -7.29 8.82 -13.44
CA ASN A 155 -6.18 8.16 -12.74
C ASN A 155 -6.66 7.22 -11.62
N HIS A 156 -7.81 7.50 -11.01
CA HIS A 156 -8.42 6.62 -10.00
C HIS A 156 -8.84 5.29 -10.64
N ARG A 157 -9.41 5.32 -11.85
CA ARG A 157 -9.77 4.12 -12.61
C ARG A 157 -8.56 3.21 -12.82
N TRP A 158 -7.42 3.78 -13.25
CA TRP A 158 -6.18 3.04 -13.44
C TRP A 158 -5.62 2.47 -12.14
N GLY A 159 -5.65 3.25 -11.06
CA GLY A 159 -5.24 2.80 -9.73
C GLY A 159 -6.09 1.62 -9.25
N ILE A 160 -7.40 1.71 -9.42
CA ILE A 160 -8.37 0.65 -9.06
C ILE A 160 -8.13 -0.60 -9.93
N ALA A 161 -8.08 -0.47 -11.25
CA ALA A 161 -7.87 -1.60 -12.16
C ALA A 161 -6.55 -2.33 -11.86
N ALA A 162 -5.47 -1.58 -11.64
CA ALA A 162 -4.17 -2.15 -11.27
C ALA A 162 -4.20 -2.89 -9.92
N ALA A 163 -4.91 -2.36 -8.91
CA ALA A 163 -5.06 -3.02 -7.62
C ALA A 163 -5.86 -4.32 -7.75
N LEU A 164 -6.96 -4.32 -8.50
CA LEU A 164 -7.80 -5.48 -8.74
C LEU A 164 -7.06 -6.60 -9.48
N LEU A 165 -6.28 -6.28 -10.54
CA LEU A 165 -5.47 -7.26 -11.26
C LEU A 165 -4.36 -7.85 -10.38
N GLN A 166 -3.68 -7.02 -9.58
CA GLN A 166 -2.68 -7.52 -8.65
C GLN A 166 -3.31 -8.40 -7.55
N GLY A 167 -4.49 -8.02 -7.07
CA GLY A 167 -5.28 -8.80 -6.12
C GLY A 167 -5.73 -10.15 -6.68
N SER A 168 -6.25 -10.16 -7.91
CA SER A 168 -6.62 -11.39 -8.61
C SER A 168 -5.45 -12.38 -8.71
N ASN A 169 -4.25 -11.89 -9.02
CA ASN A 169 -3.05 -12.73 -9.05
C ASN A 169 -2.62 -13.19 -7.65
N LEU A 170 -2.71 -12.33 -6.64
CA LEU A 170 -2.33 -12.65 -5.27
C LEU A 170 -3.22 -13.76 -4.66
N PHE A 171 -4.51 -13.68 -4.91
CA PHE A 171 -5.53 -14.60 -4.40
C PHE A 171 -5.99 -15.61 -5.44
N ALA A 172 -5.15 -16.00 -6.39
CA ALA A 172 -5.48 -16.90 -7.49
C ALA A 172 -5.99 -18.29 -7.04
N ALA A 173 -5.66 -18.71 -5.82
CA ALA A 173 -6.19 -19.94 -5.22
C ALA A 173 -7.70 -19.84 -4.88
N GLU A 174 -8.21 -18.65 -4.61
CA GLU A 174 -9.60 -18.33 -4.34
C GLU A 174 -10.32 -18.01 -5.67
N LYS A 175 -10.59 -19.02 -6.47
CA LYS A 175 -10.96 -18.90 -7.89
C LYS A 175 -12.11 -17.92 -8.16
N GLU A 176 -13.17 -17.99 -7.38
CA GLU A 176 -14.35 -17.12 -7.56
C GLU A 176 -14.03 -15.67 -7.22
N PHE A 177 -13.34 -15.45 -6.10
CA PHE A 177 -12.87 -14.11 -5.68
C PHE A 177 -11.94 -13.50 -6.72
N ALA A 178 -10.91 -14.23 -7.12
CA ALA A 178 -9.93 -13.78 -8.13
C ALA A 178 -10.58 -13.47 -9.48
N ALA A 179 -11.54 -14.30 -9.92
CA ALA A 179 -12.28 -14.06 -11.16
C ALA A 179 -13.15 -12.78 -11.06
N GLY A 180 -13.82 -12.56 -9.92
CA GLY A 180 -14.60 -11.35 -9.68
C GLY A 180 -13.75 -10.07 -9.72
N LEU A 181 -12.56 -10.09 -9.11
CA LEU A 181 -11.62 -8.98 -9.16
C LEU A 181 -11.15 -8.69 -10.59
N LYS A 182 -10.78 -9.74 -11.33
CA LYS A 182 -10.32 -9.64 -12.72
C LYS A 182 -11.41 -9.08 -13.62
N ASN A 183 -12.62 -9.61 -13.54
CA ASN A 183 -13.76 -9.15 -14.33
C ASN A 183 -14.05 -7.67 -14.08
N ARG A 184 -14.00 -7.22 -12.82
CA ARG A 184 -14.20 -5.80 -12.50
C ARG A 184 -13.09 -4.91 -13.07
N ALA A 185 -11.85 -5.36 -13.01
CA ALA A 185 -10.73 -4.65 -13.63
C ALA A 185 -10.89 -4.53 -15.15
N GLU A 186 -11.30 -5.62 -15.83
CA GLU A 186 -11.54 -5.65 -17.27
C GLU A 186 -12.66 -4.68 -17.70
N GLN A 187 -13.72 -4.53 -16.90
CA GLN A 187 -14.75 -3.53 -17.11
C GLN A 187 -14.19 -2.10 -17.15
N TYR A 188 -13.32 -1.76 -16.18
CA TYR A 188 -12.67 -0.45 -16.15
C TYR A 188 -11.71 -0.23 -17.33
N LEU A 189 -10.95 -1.28 -17.70
CA LEU A 189 -10.01 -1.21 -18.83
C LEU A 189 -10.72 -1.12 -20.19
N ALA A 190 -11.91 -1.69 -20.32
CA ALA A 190 -12.72 -1.62 -21.54
C ALA A 190 -13.17 -0.20 -21.89
N GLU A 191 -13.18 0.73 -20.92
CA GLU A 191 -13.45 2.14 -21.15
C GLU A 191 -12.34 2.87 -21.92
N GLY A 192 -11.17 2.22 -22.10
CA GLY A 192 -10.05 2.79 -22.86
C GLY A 192 -9.18 3.76 -22.05
N ILE A 193 -8.26 4.40 -22.74
CA ILE A 193 -7.36 5.42 -22.19
C ILE A 193 -7.96 6.80 -22.40
N ASP A 194 -8.03 7.60 -21.34
CA ASP A 194 -8.51 8.97 -21.39
C ASP A 194 -7.38 9.90 -21.87
N GLY A 195 -7.06 9.86 -23.14
CA GLY A 195 -6.03 10.68 -23.78
C GLY A 195 -6.54 11.30 -25.09
N ASP A 196 -5.86 12.34 -25.57
CA ASP A 196 -6.08 12.93 -26.85
C ASP A 196 -5.20 12.31 -27.95
N GLU A 197 -5.36 12.80 -29.20
CA GLU A 197 -4.62 12.31 -30.38
C GLU A 197 -3.10 12.55 -30.26
N ASP A 198 -2.69 13.56 -29.48
CA ASP A 198 -1.28 13.90 -29.23
C ASP A 198 -0.68 13.07 -28.08
N GLY A 199 -1.46 12.20 -27.45
CA GLY A 199 -1.04 11.35 -26.33
C GLY A 199 -1.01 12.07 -24.98
N GLU A 200 -1.62 13.26 -24.87
CA GLU A 200 -1.81 13.91 -23.58
C GLU A 200 -2.96 13.25 -22.82
N TYR A 201 -2.70 12.95 -21.54
CA TYR A 201 -3.69 12.38 -20.66
C TYR A 201 -4.75 13.41 -20.26
N ALA A 202 -6.02 13.01 -20.28
CA ALA A 202 -7.16 13.93 -20.09
C ALA A 202 -7.19 14.60 -18.72
N GLU A 203 -6.66 13.97 -17.69
CA GLU A 203 -6.60 14.53 -16.36
C GLU A 203 -5.39 15.48 -16.18
N ARG A 204 -5.63 16.75 -16.49
CA ARG A 204 -4.61 17.81 -16.49
C ARG A 204 -4.53 18.51 -15.13
N SER A 205 -3.99 17.84 -14.12
CA SER A 205 -3.72 18.45 -12.81
C SER A 205 -2.36 19.14 -12.81
N THR A 206 -2.33 20.46 -12.64
CA THR A 206 -1.08 21.26 -12.63
C THR A 206 -0.12 20.88 -11.49
N GLY A 207 -0.66 20.42 -10.35
CA GLY A 207 0.14 20.02 -9.19
C GLY A 207 0.46 18.53 -9.15
N ASN A 208 -0.36 17.68 -9.77
CA ASN A 208 -0.31 16.24 -9.63
C ASN A 208 -0.18 15.45 -10.94
N TYR A 209 0.02 16.12 -12.08
CA TYR A 209 0.06 15.45 -13.39
C TYR A 209 1.05 14.29 -13.43
N ASN A 210 2.22 14.47 -12.83
CA ASN A 210 3.21 13.41 -12.73
C ASN A 210 2.71 12.18 -11.94
N ALA A 211 1.94 12.39 -10.87
CA ALA A 211 1.32 11.28 -10.12
C ALA A 211 0.20 10.61 -10.93
N VAL A 212 -0.55 11.39 -11.70
CA VAL A 212 -1.61 10.91 -12.62
C VAL A 212 -1.01 9.97 -13.66
N VAL A 213 0.00 10.42 -14.40
CA VAL A 213 0.68 9.62 -15.43
C VAL A 213 1.32 8.35 -14.85
N ASN A 214 1.87 8.41 -13.64
CA ASN A 214 2.46 7.23 -12.98
C ASN A 214 1.41 6.19 -12.53
N ASN A 215 0.12 6.51 -12.54
CA ASN A 215 -0.95 5.57 -12.25
C ASN A 215 -1.54 4.95 -13.52
N ALA A 216 -1.44 5.62 -14.65
CA ALA A 216 -1.80 5.12 -15.97
C ALA A 216 -0.71 4.21 -16.53
#